data_51ea69f308ff349452d758b183553e90
#
_entry.id   51ea69f308ff349452d758b183553e90
#
_cell.length_a   1.000
_cell.length_b   1.000
_cell.length_c   1.000
_cell.angle_alpha   90.00
_cell.angle_beta   90.00
_cell.angle_gamma   90.00
#
_symmetry.space_group_name_H-M   'P 1'
#
loop_
_entity.id
_entity.type
_entity.pdbx_description
1 polymer ?
#
loop_
_entity_poly.entity_id
_entity_poly.type
_entity_poly.pdbx_seq_one_letter_code
_entity_poly.pdbx_strand_id
1 'polypeptide(L)'
;MEQRNHVSSRIFFVLLLFAVFTALTITRPVIAQPATHDPSEQHARKTQPDRQQREPALLAHRGLVRHCPENTLPAFAAAVELGLSIELDVYQTSDKQLVVIHDKTIDRTTNGSGEVTKMTLAEIRQLDAGSWFHSRYTGLKVPTLEEAFQLIRQRQRKPVTIALNMKVISPGIEANIARLVEKYNLLDQLFVFGQPEDSSQRFKQANPELRTTEVKIYDSEHFSRALKNPLADCLWVGFIPSRDEMAHARTLGKQVWLSLHIGAKRVDIWDQARASQMDGICTNWPLECRLHWRKQDSNLANGVNQR
;
A
#
# COMPACT_ATOMS: atom_id res chain seq x y z
N MET A 1 40.10 -24.57 -53.80
CA MET A 1 40.03 -26.03 -53.67
C MET A 1 38.84 -26.30 -52.79
N GLU A 2 37.81 -26.59 -53.42
CA GLU A 2 37.02 -27.83 -53.58
C GLU A 2 36.20 -28.12 -52.37
N GLN A 3 34.89 -27.89 -52.50
CA GLN A 3 33.81 -28.74 -53.06
C GLN A 3 33.55 -29.92 -52.10
N ARG A 4 32.38 -30.34 -51.80
CA ARG A 4 31.02 -30.46 -52.37
C ARG A 4 30.15 -31.17 -51.32
N ASN A 5 28.93 -30.79 -51.20
CA ASN A 5 27.73 -31.45 -51.73
C ASN A 5 27.22 -32.71 -51.02
N HIS A 6 25.98 -32.71 -50.76
CA HIS A 6 24.79 -33.50 -51.16
C HIS A 6 24.05 -34.09 -49.97
N VAL A 7 22.82 -34.23 -49.89
CA VAL A 7 21.57 -34.28 -50.66
C VAL A 7 20.52 -34.98 -49.76
N SER A 8 19.42 -34.34 -49.71
CA SER A 8 18.03 -34.82 -49.75
C SER A 8 17.71 -36.28 -49.43
N SER A 9 16.71 -36.55 -48.60
CA SER A 9 15.71 -37.57 -48.94
C SER A 9 14.35 -37.29 -48.25
N ARG A 10 13.33 -37.18 -49.09
CA ARG A 10 11.90 -37.15 -48.77
C ARG A 10 11.45 -38.61 -48.60
N ILE A 11 10.55 -38.89 -47.66
CA ILE A 11 9.66 -40.04 -47.79
C ILE A 11 8.24 -39.60 -47.40
N PHE A 12 7.34 -39.80 -48.35
CA PHE A 12 5.88 -39.75 -48.29
C PHE A 12 5.35 -41.05 -47.68
N PHE A 13 4.26 -40.99 -46.90
CA PHE A 13 3.28 -42.06 -46.74
C PHE A 13 1.92 -41.42 -46.43
N VAL A 14 1.04 -41.36 -47.33
CA VAL A 14 -0.15 -42.03 -47.84
C VAL A 14 -1.18 -42.39 -46.78
N LEU A 15 -2.37 -41.78 -47.00
CA LEU A 15 -3.67 -41.93 -46.41
C LEU A 15 -4.16 -43.40 -46.22
N LEU A 16 -4.92 -43.61 -45.15
CA LEU A 16 -6.03 -44.57 -45.20
C LEU A 16 -7.28 -44.00 -44.49
N LEU A 17 -8.33 -43.80 -45.27
CA LEU A 17 -9.69 -43.49 -44.81
C LEU A 17 -10.35 -44.76 -44.23
N PHE A 18 -10.97 -44.65 -43.08
CA PHE A 18 -12.12 -45.52 -42.71
C PHE A 18 -13.27 -44.65 -42.24
N ALA A 19 -14.30 -44.63 -43.05
CA ALA A 19 -15.62 -44.06 -42.73
C ALA A 19 -16.42 -45.07 -41.92
N VAL A 20 -16.83 -44.68 -40.71
CA VAL A 20 -17.90 -45.35 -39.96
C VAL A 20 -19.02 -44.35 -39.78
N PHE A 21 -20.14 -44.62 -40.51
CA PHE A 21 -21.41 -43.94 -40.33
C PHE A 21 -22.07 -44.46 -39.06
N THR A 22 -22.24 -43.58 -38.05
CA THR A 22 -23.23 -43.80 -36.99
C THR A 22 -24.16 -42.59 -36.97
N ALA A 23 -25.42 -42.88 -37.19
CA ALA A 23 -26.51 -41.90 -37.13
C ALA A 23 -26.61 -41.31 -35.72
N LEU A 24 -26.39 -40.00 -35.61
CA LEU A 24 -26.64 -39.26 -34.37
C LEU A 24 -27.87 -38.38 -34.57
N THR A 25 -28.89 -38.64 -33.77
CA THR A 25 -30.14 -37.89 -33.68
C THR A 25 -29.84 -36.42 -33.33
N ILE A 26 -30.27 -35.52 -34.19
CA ILE A 26 -30.15 -34.07 -34.01
C ILE A 26 -31.16 -33.62 -32.95
N THR A 27 -30.73 -33.44 -31.72
CA THR A 27 -31.48 -32.65 -30.74
C THR A 27 -31.12 -31.19 -30.96
N ARG A 28 -32.09 -30.35 -31.29
CA ARG A 28 -31.95 -28.89 -31.43
C ARG A 28 -31.47 -28.32 -30.11
N PRO A 29 -30.40 -27.47 -30.09
CA PRO A 29 -30.06 -26.72 -28.90
C PRO A 29 -31.15 -25.66 -28.65
N VAL A 30 -31.68 -25.65 -27.43
CA VAL A 30 -32.48 -24.55 -26.89
C VAL A 30 -31.56 -23.34 -26.83
N ILE A 31 -31.84 -22.34 -27.66
CA ILE A 31 -31.17 -21.04 -27.58
C ILE A 31 -31.61 -20.39 -26.27
N ALA A 32 -30.75 -20.43 -25.26
CA ALA A 32 -30.95 -19.64 -24.08
C ALA A 32 -30.84 -18.15 -24.49
N GLN A 33 -31.87 -17.39 -24.19
CA GLN A 33 -31.85 -15.94 -24.35
C GLN A 33 -30.71 -15.35 -23.50
N PRO A 34 -29.97 -14.34 -23.99
CA PRO A 34 -28.98 -13.67 -23.18
C PRO A 34 -29.69 -13.02 -22.00
N ALA A 35 -29.25 -13.35 -20.78
CA ALA A 35 -29.66 -12.67 -19.58
C ALA A 35 -29.30 -11.19 -19.75
N THR A 36 -30.30 -10.33 -19.62
CA THR A 36 -30.08 -8.87 -19.55
C THR A 36 -29.26 -8.60 -18.30
N HIS A 37 -27.98 -8.31 -18.49
CA HIS A 37 -27.11 -7.84 -17.41
C HIS A 37 -27.59 -6.47 -16.96
N ASP A 38 -28.11 -6.41 -15.75
CA ASP A 38 -28.34 -5.16 -15.03
C ASP A 38 -26.98 -4.64 -14.54
N PRO A 39 -26.53 -3.47 -15.00
CA PRO A 39 -25.25 -2.89 -14.56
C PRO A 39 -25.20 -2.56 -13.06
N SER A 40 -26.34 -2.60 -12.36
CA SER A 40 -26.45 -2.28 -10.94
C SER A 40 -25.98 -3.43 -10.00
N GLU A 41 -25.86 -4.67 -10.50
CA GLU A 41 -25.45 -5.82 -9.67
C GLU A 41 -23.92 -6.04 -9.57
N GLN A 42 -23.10 -5.39 -10.40
CA GLN A 42 -21.64 -5.62 -10.39
C GLN A 42 -20.87 -4.85 -9.31
N HIS A 43 -21.54 -4.07 -8.49
CA HIS A 43 -20.96 -3.43 -7.30
C HIS A 43 -21.32 -4.12 -5.99
N ALA A 44 -21.61 -5.40 -6.00
CA ALA A 44 -21.60 -6.19 -4.77
C ALA A 44 -20.18 -6.16 -4.19
N ARG A 45 -19.91 -5.16 -3.34
CA ARG A 45 -18.71 -5.08 -2.47
C ARG A 45 -18.50 -6.47 -1.88
N LYS A 46 -17.37 -7.09 -2.17
CA LYS A 46 -16.88 -8.24 -1.39
C LYS A 46 -16.95 -7.81 0.07
N THR A 47 -17.98 -8.26 0.78
CA THR A 47 -18.12 -8.06 2.22
C THR A 47 -16.89 -8.67 2.86
N GLN A 48 -16.00 -7.80 3.37
CA GLN A 48 -14.85 -8.27 4.13
C GLN A 48 -15.38 -9.03 5.35
N PRO A 49 -14.78 -10.18 5.71
CA PRO A 49 -15.23 -10.94 6.87
C PRO A 49 -15.18 -10.08 8.12
N ASP A 50 -16.10 -10.33 9.01
CA ASP A 50 -16.40 -9.68 10.26
C ASP A 50 -15.20 -8.92 10.90
N ARG A 51 -15.22 -7.59 10.81
CA ARG A 51 -14.19 -6.69 11.35
C ARG A 51 -14.28 -6.52 12.87
N GLN A 52 -15.24 -7.17 13.54
CA GLN A 52 -15.59 -6.87 14.93
C GLN A 52 -14.52 -7.22 15.97
N GLN A 53 -13.45 -7.96 15.61
CA GLN A 53 -12.38 -8.35 16.54
C GLN A 53 -10.96 -8.21 15.93
N ARG A 54 -10.79 -7.41 14.89
CA ARG A 54 -9.46 -7.26 14.27
C ARG A 54 -8.60 -6.30 15.07
N GLU A 55 -7.42 -6.77 15.45
CA GLU A 55 -6.36 -5.90 15.98
C GLU A 55 -6.00 -4.80 14.97
N PRO A 56 -5.84 -3.52 15.39
CA PRO A 56 -5.46 -2.46 14.49
C PRO A 56 -4.17 -2.79 13.72
N ALA A 57 -4.14 -2.51 12.42
CA ALA A 57 -2.93 -2.66 11.64
C ALA A 57 -1.85 -1.68 12.11
N LEU A 58 -0.60 -2.15 12.18
CA LEU A 58 0.52 -1.31 12.58
C LEU A 58 1.25 -0.81 11.34
N LEU A 59 1.17 0.50 11.09
CA LEU A 59 1.95 1.22 10.08
C LEU A 59 3.30 1.60 10.66
N ALA A 60 4.36 0.99 10.15
CA ALA A 60 5.73 1.39 10.43
C ALA A 60 6.01 2.74 9.73
N HIS A 61 6.03 3.83 10.50
CA HIS A 61 6.26 5.18 10.02
C HIS A 61 7.64 5.31 9.36
N ARG A 62 7.68 5.60 8.05
CA ARG A 62 8.89 5.63 7.20
C ARG A 62 9.65 4.30 7.18
N GLY A 63 8.96 3.16 7.39
CA GLY A 63 9.54 1.85 7.59
C GLY A 63 9.94 1.59 9.06
N LEU A 64 10.84 0.62 9.29
CA LEU A 64 11.25 0.23 10.65
C LEU A 64 12.37 1.14 11.18
N VAL A 65 12.06 2.43 11.38
CA VAL A 65 13.02 3.53 11.64
C VAL A 65 13.89 3.41 12.88
N ARG A 66 13.51 2.56 13.83
CA ARG A 66 14.34 2.31 15.02
C ARG A 66 15.49 1.33 14.77
N HIS A 67 15.46 0.65 13.64
CA HIS A 67 16.41 -0.41 13.28
C HIS A 67 17.13 -0.14 11.96
N CYS A 68 16.53 0.66 11.09
CA CYS A 68 17.06 1.01 9.77
C CYS A 68 16.89 2.52 9.49
N PRO A 69 17.69 3.12 8.61
CA PRO A 69 17.47 4.50 8.17
C PRO A 69 16.07 4.68 7.59
N GLU A 70 15.39 5.76 7.99
CA GLU A 70 14.04 6.06 7.51
C GLU A 70 13.95 6.15 5.99
N ASN A 71 12.79 5.78 5.42
CA ASN A 71 12.50 5.89 3.99
C ASN A 71 13.52 5.18 3.08
N THR A 72 14.09 4.06 3.54
CA THR A 72 15.04 3.24 2.77
C THR A 72 14.52 1.84 2.50
N LEU A 73 15.05 1.18 1.47
CA LEU A 73 14.67 -0.19 1.12
C LEU A 73 14.88 -1.18 2.29
N PRO A 74 15.99 -1.15 3.07
CA PRO A 74 16.11 -1.99 4.27
C PRO A 74 15.03 -1.75 5.33
N ALA A 75 14.61 -0.48 5.55
CA ALA A 75 13.55 -0.16 6.50
C ALA A 75 12.20 -0.75 6.08
N PHE A 76 11.91 -0.72 4.79
CA PHE A 76 10.69 -1.31 4.23
C PHE A 76 10.75 -2.84 4.22
N ALA A 77 11.87 -3.44 3.80
CA ALA A 77 12.05 -4.88 3.82
C ALA A 77 11.82 -5.44 5.23
N ALA A 78 12.47 -4.86 6.24
CA ALA A 78 12.31 -5.27 7.63
C ALA A 78 10.85 -5.17 8.11
N ALA A 79 10.15 -4.10 7.74
CA ALA A 79 8.75 -3.92 8.11
C ALA A 79 7.85 -4.99 7.46
N VAL A 80 7.93 -5.19 6.14
CA VAL A 80 7.03 -6.11 5.42
C VAL A 80 7.31 -7.58 5.74
N GLU A 81 8.56 -7.98 5.92
CA GLU A 81 8.91 -9.35 6.32
C GLU A 81 8.36 -9.70 7.70
N LEU A 82 8.24 -8.71 8.59
CA LEU A 82 7.58 -8.83 9.89
C LEU A 82 6.05 -8.70 9.81
N GLY A 83 5.48 -8.56 8.62
CA GLY A 83 4.04 -8.41 8.41
C GLY A 83 3.49 -7.10 8.98
N LEU A 84 4.31 -6.03 8.98
CA LEU A 84 3.89 -4.67 9.30
C LEU A 84 3.45 -3.95 8.03
N SER A 85 2.45 -3.11 8.15
CA SER A 85 2.11 -2.11 7.15
C SER A 85 3.15 -0.99 7.15
N ILE A 86 3.19 -0.16 6.09
CA ILE A 86 4.24 0.84 5.89
C ILE A 86 3.61 2.20 5.61
N GLU A 87 4.19 3.22 6.21
CA GLU A 87 4.03 4.58 5.73
C GLU A 87 5.34 5.03 5.07
N LEU A 88 5.25 5.79 4.00
CA LEU A 88 6.39 6.33 3.27
C LEU A 88 6.09 7.70 2.65
N ASP A 89 7.13 8.52 2.50
CA ASP A 89 7.04 9.89 2.04
C ASP A 89 7.57 10.05 0.61
N VAL A 90 6.85 10.77 -0.25
CA VAL A 90 7.22 10.92 -1.66
C VAL A 90 7.42 12.38 -2.04
N TYR A 91 8.57 12.64 -2.64
CA TYR A 91 8.88 13.86 -3.39
C TYR A 91 9.05 13.56 -4.88
N GLN A 92 8.95 14.60 -5.69
CA GLN A 92 9.30 14.56 -7.10
C GLN A 92 10.56 15.40 -7.36
N THR A 93 11.52 14.82 -8.07
CA THR A 93 12.75 15.48 -8.50
C THR A 93 12.51 16.47 -9.64
N SER A 94 13.55 17.27 -9.99
CA SER A 94 13.47 18.23 -11.12
C SER A 94 13.21 17.54 -12.47
N ASP A 95 13.74 16.33 -12.66
CA ASP A 95 13.52 15.47 -13.84
C ASP A 95 12.31 14.53 -13.69
N LYS A 96 11.35 14.90 -12.80
CA LYS A 96 10.04 14.23 -12.63
C LYS A 96 10.08 12.79 -12.12
N GLN A 97 11.20 12.35 -11.55
CA GLN A 97 11.26 11.04 -10.88
C GLN A 97 10.67 11.10 -9.47
N LEU A 98 10.04 10.02 -9.02
CA LEU A 98 9.47 9.91 -7.68
C LEU A 98 10.50 9.27 -6.74
N VAL A 99 10.92 9.99 -5.72
CA VAL A 99 11.88 9.53 -4.71
C VAL A 99 11.24 9.47 -3.33
N VAL A 100 11.74 8.56 -2.50
CA VAL A 100 11.19 8.33 -1.15
C VAL A 100 12.08 9.00 -0.12
N ILE A 101 11.63 10.16 0.38
CA ILE A 101 12.33 10.99 1.37
C ILE A 101 11.32 11.89 2.08
N HIS A 102 11.54 12.20 3.36
CA HIS A 102 10.59 12.98 4.16
C HIS A 102 10.73 14.49 4.01
N ASP A 103 11.96 15.01 4.10
CA ASP A 103 12.21 16.44 4.18
C ASP A 103 12.24 17.08 2.78
N LYS A 104 11.95 18.37 2.72
CA LYS A 104 12.08 19.16 1.49
C LYS A 104 13.52 19.15 0.96
N THR A 105 14.50 18.97 1.85
CA THR A 105 15.94 18.93 1.52
C THR A 105 16.52 17.55 1.85
N ILE A 106 17.64 17.22 1.22
CA ILE A 106 18.36 15.97 1.43
C ILE A 106 19.30 15.98 2.65
N ASP A 107 19.43 17.11 3.33
CA ASP A 107 20.52 17.43 4.30
C ASP A 107 20.54 16.51 5.52
N ARG A 108 19.36 16.19 6.09
CA ARG A 108 19.27 15.43 7.33
C ARG A 108 19.56 13.94 7.16
N THR A 109 19.17 13.38 6.03
CA THR A 109 19.19 11.92 5.83
C THR A 109 20.16 11.48 4.73
N THR A 110 21.00 12.40 4.24
CA THR A 110 22.08 12.08 3.30
C THR A 110 23.37 12.83 3.65
N ASN A 111 24.44 12.52 2.93
CA ASN A 111 25.71 13.25 3.02
C ASN A 111 25.80 14.46 2.07
N GLY A 112 24.69 14.86 1.45
CA GLY A 112 24.59 16.03 0.57
C GLY A 112 23.79 17.17 1.18
N SER A 113 23.55 18.22 0.38
CA SER A 113 22.70 19.36 0.73
C SER A 113 21.94 19.89 -0.47
N GLY A 114 20.71 20.40 -0.24
CA GLY A 114 19.88 21.01 -1.27
C GLY A 114 18.44 20.52 -1.29
N GLU A 115 17.61 21.20 -2.09
CA GLU A 115 16.19 20.88 -2.21
C GLU A 115 15.97 19.72 -3.19
N VAL A 116 15.23 18.70 -2.76
CA VAL A 116 14.87 17.52 -3.57
C VAL A 116 14.28 17.90 -4.93
N THR A 117 13.37 18.88 -4.94
CA THR A 117 12.66 19.31 -6.16
C THR A 117 13.53 20.06 -7.17
N LYS A 118 14.74 20.46 -6.76
CA LYS A 118 15.72 21.14 -7.63
C LYS A 118 16.82 20.22 -8.15
N MET A 119 16.89 19.00 -7.64
CA MET A 119 17.88 17.98 -8.03
C MET A 119 17.28 16.96 -8.96
N THR A 120 18.10 16.41 -9.84
CA THR A 120 17.77 15.24 -10.65
C THR A 120 17.90 13.95 -9.84
N LEU A 121 17.24 12.88 -10.28
CA LEU A 121 17.44 11.55 -9.68
C LEU A 121 18.92 11.12 -9.74
N ALA A 122 19.62 11.41 -10.83
CA ALA A 122 21.03 11.07 -10.99
C ALA A 122 21.90 11.72 -9.93
N GLU A 123 21.68 12.99 -9.59
CA GLU A 123 22.39 13.71 -8.53
C GLU A 123 22.07 13.13 -7.15
N ILE A 124 20.79 12.89 -6.83
CA ILE A 124 20.37 12.30 -5.56
C ILE A 124 20.97 10.91 -5.36
N ARG A 125 21.07 10.12 -6.42
CA ARG A 125 21.63 8.75 -6.38
C ARG A 125 23.14 8.69 -6.15
N GLN A 126 23.89 9.77 -6.26
CA GLN A 126 25.29 9.82 -5.85
C GLN A 126 25.45 9.85 -4.32
N LEU A 127 24.45 10.33 -3.59
CA LEU A 127 24.52 10.54 -2.16
C LEU A 127 24.41 9.24 -1.36
N ASP A 128 24.95 9.28 -0.15
CA ASP A 128 24.80 8.22 0.86
C ASP A 128 23.62 8.58 1.77
N ALA A 129 22.62 7.72 1.80
CA ALA A 129 21.41 7.88 2.61
C ALA A 129 21.37 6.96 3.83
N GLY A 130 22.50 6.36 4.22
CA GLY A 130 22.54 5.38 5.31
C GLY A 130 23.53 5.67 6.41
N SER A 131 24.69 6.26 6.09
CA SER A 131 25.80 6.46 7.05
C SER A 131 25.44 7.41 8.21
N TRP A 132 24.51 8.34 8.00
CA TRP A 132 23.98 9.23 9.06
C TRP A 132 23.30 8.44 10.19
N PHE A 133 22.72 7.30 9.88
CA PHE A 133 22.06 6.44 10.85
C PHE A 133 23.06 5.50 11.55
N HIS A 134 23.87 4.79 10.77
CA HIS A 134 24.93 3.91 11.27
C HIS A 134 25.85 3.47 10.14
N SER A 135 27.15 3.27 10.42
CA SER A 135 28.19 2.90 9.43
C SER A 135 27.88 1.63 8.64
N ARG A 136 27.14 0.66 9.23
CA ARG A 136 26.69 -0.56 8.50
C ARG A 136 25.79 -0.28 7.30
N TYR A 137 25.19 0.91 7.23
CA TYR A 137 24.31 1.32 6.15
C TYR A 137 25.00 2.26 5.14
N THR A 138 26.30 2.46 5.26
CA THR A 138 27.08 3.25 4.31
C THR A 138 26.87 2.75 2.88
N GLY A 139 26.67 3.67 1.95
CA GLY A 139 26.42 3.38 0.53
C GLY A 139 24.96 3.17 0.15
N LEU A 140 24.02 3.16 1.12
CA LEU A 140 22.59 3.17 0.80
C LEU A 140 22.23 4.42 -0.01
N LYS A 141 21.27 4.24 -0.90
CA LYS A 141 20.76 5.32 -1.77
C LYS A 141 19.34 5.70 -1.36
N VAL A 142 18.97 6.96 -1.61
CA VAL A 142 17.57 7.37 -1.58
C VAL A 142 16.82 6.54 -2.62
N PRO A 143 15.80 5.75 -2.25
CA PRO A 143 15.10 4.91 -3.20
C PRO A 143 14.12 5.70 -4.05
N THR A 144 13.83 5.21 -5.25
CA THR A 144 12.66 5.62 -6.00
C THR A 144 11.41 4.97 -5.42
N LEU A 145 10.24 5.58 -5.68
CA LEU A 145 8.95 4.97 -5.32
C LEU A 145 8.77 3.62 -6.01
N GLU A 146 9.24 3.50 -7.25
CA GLU A 146 9.17 2.27 -8.00
C GLU A 146 9.99 1.14 -7.33
N GLU A 147 11.22 1.42 -6.91
CA GLU A 147 12.05 0.45 -6.16
C GLU A 147 11.37 0.02 -4.85
N ALA A 148 10.74 0.98 -4.14
CA ALA A 148 9.99 0.66 -2.91
C ALA A 148 8.80 -0.26 -3.19
N PHE A 149 7.98 0.02 -4.21
CA PHE A 149 6.84 -0.81 -4.57
C PHE A 149 7.27 -2.20 -5.06
N GLN A 150 8.32 -2.28 -5.86
CA GLN A 150 8.90 -3.55 -6.31
C GLN A 150 9.34 -4.41 -5.12
N LEU A 151 10.08 -3.81 -4.18
CA LEU A 151 10.54 -4.51 -2.98
C LEU A 151 9.38 -5.00 -2.12
N ILE A 152 8.39 -4.15 -1.85
CA ILE A 152 7.20 -4.50 -1.07
C ILE A 152 6.50 -5.69 -1.72
N ARG A 153 6.27 -5.63 -3.04
CA ARG A 153 5.59 -6.68 -3.78
C ARG A 153 6.33 -8.02 -3.74
N GLN A 154 7.67 -7.97 -3.77
CA GLN A 154 8.52 -9.17 -3.72
C GLN A 154 8.66 -9.76 -2.33
N ARG A 155 8.65 -8.93 -1.26
CA ARG A 155 8.96 -9.35 0.10
C ARG A 155 7.77 -9.65 0.97
N GLN A 156 6.60 -9.06 0.68
CA GLN A 156 5.41 -9.29 1.49
C GLN A 156 4.91 -10.75 1.36
N ARG A 157 4.77 -11.43 2.49
CA ARG A 157 4.17 -12.78 2.55
C ARG A 157 2.65 -12.74 2.53
N LYS A 158 2.07 -11.66 3.02
CA LYS A 158 0.65 -11.31 3.00
C LYS A 158 0.52 -9.85 2.61
N PRO A 159 -0.58 -9.45 1.97
CA PRO A 159 -0.81 -8.05 1.65
C PRO A 159 -0.70 -7.17 2.90
N VAL A 160 0.13 -6.12 2.83
CA VAL A 160 0.27 -5.09 3.86
C VAL A 160 -0.35 -3.79 3.34
N THR A 161 -0.80 -2.92 4.24
CA THR A 161 -1.27 -1.59 3.84
C THR A 161 -0.08 -0.66 3.62
N ILE A 162 -0.16 0.16 2.58
CA ILE A 162 0.81 1.19 2.23
C ILE A 162 0.13 2.55 2.34
N ALA A 163 0.59 3.38 3.27
CA ALA A 163 0.17 4.76 3.41
C ALA A 163 1.20 5.65 2.70
N LEU A 164 0.83 6.22 1.56
CA LEU A 164 1.72 7.04 0.74
C LEU A 164 1.48 8.51 1.03
N ASN A 165 2.47 9.15 1.65
CA ASN A 165 2.45 10.55 2.03
C ASN A 165 3.06 11.42 0.93
N MET A 166 2.22 12.19 0.24
CA MET A 166 2.69 13.12 -0.78
C MET A 166 3.15 14.44 -0.18
N LYS A 167 4.40 14.80 -0.43
CA LYS A 167 5.03 16.03 0.07
C LYS A 167 4.93 17.20 -0.90
N VAL A 168 4.77 16.92 -2.17
CA VAL A 168 4.64 17.93 -3.22
C VAL A 168 3.58 17.50 -4.23
N ILE A 169 2.98 18.47 -4.90
CA ILE A 169 2.15 18.23 -6.06
C ILE A 169 2.74 19.00 -7.24
N SER A 170 2.87 18.29 -8.34
CA SER A 170 3.23 18.86 -9.64
C SER A 170 2.37 18.21 -10.71
N PRO A 171 2.15 18.87 -11.85
CA PRO A 171 1.33 18.31 -12.91
C PRO A 171 1.76 16.89 -13.31
N GLY A 172 0.81 15.96 -13.33
CA GLY A 172 1.03 14.56 -13.74
C GLY A 172 1.59 13.61 -12.68
N ILE A 173 1.84 14.08 -11.45
CA ILE A 173 2.36 13.21 -10.38
C ILE A 173 1.34 12.12 -10.01
N GLU A 174 0.05 12.45 -10.00
CA GLU A 174 -1.02 11.52 -9.69
C GLU A 174 -1.10 10.38 -10.70
N ALA A 175 -1.00 10.70 -11.99
CA ALA A 175 -0.99 9.71 -13.06
C ALA A 175 0.24 8.78 -12.97
N ASN A 176 1.41 9.34 -12.62
CA ASN A 176 2.62 8.53 -12.41
C ASN A 176 2.48 7.57 -11.23
N ILE A 177 1.90 8.03 -10.12
CA ILE A 177 1.65 7.19 -8.94
C ILE A 177 0.62 6.11 -9.29
N ALA A 178 -0.52 6.47 -9.90
CA ALA A 178 -1.56 5.54 -10.32
C ALA A 178 -0.98 4.42 -11.21
N ARG A 179 -0.19 4.79 -12.22
CA ARG A 179 0.50 3.84 -13.10
C ARG A 179 1.43 2.87 -12.34
N LEU A 180 2.18 3.36 -11.34
CA LEU A 180 3.05 2.49 -10.54
C LEU A 180 2.24 1.57 -9.62
N VAL A 181 1.15 2.07 -9.02
CA VAL A 181 0.24 1.28 -8.19
C VAL A 181 -0.37 0.13 -9.00
N GLU A 182 -0.82 0.39 -10.22
CA GLU A 182 -1.33 -0.62 -11.15
C GLU A 182 -0.23 -1.60 -11.58
N LYS A 183 0.93 -1.10 -12.01
CA LYS A 183 2.08 -1.92 -12.43
C LYS A 183 2.48 -2.98 -11.40
N TYR A 184 2.44 -2.62 -10.11
CA TYR A 184 2.81 -3.52 -9.03
C TYR A 184 1.61 -4.20 -8.36
N ASN A 185 0.39 -4.02 -8.87
CA ASN A 185 -0.85 -4.58 -8.34
C ASN A 185 -1.02 -4.28 -6.84
N LEU A 186 -0.99 -2.99 -6.48
CA LEU A 186 -1.06 -2.50 -5.10
C LEU A 186 -2.34 -1.70 -4.79
N LEU A 187 -3.31 -1.66 -5.70
CA LEU A 187 -4.53 -0.85 -5.58
C LEU A 187 -5.30 -1.14 -4.28
N ASP A 188 -5.49 -2.41 -3.96
CA ASP A 188 -6.21 -2.85 -2.75
C ASP A 188 -5.41 -2.62 -1.45
N GLN A 189 -4.12 -2.29 -1.56
CA GLN A 189 -3.21 -2.18 -0.43
C GLN A 189 -2.82 -0.73 -0.11
N LEU A 190 -2.99 0.20 -1.06
CA LEU A 190 -2.47 1.54 -0.95
C LEU A 190 -3.58 2.56 -0.73
N PHE A 191 -3.29 3.57 0.08
CA PHE A 191 -4.01 4.83 0.09
C PHE A 191 -3.02 6.00 0.07
N VAL A 192 -3.45 7.10 -0.53
CA VAL A 192 -2.64 8.32 -0.64
C VAL A 192 -3.15 9.40 0.29
N PHE A 193 -2.23 10.19 0.87
CA PHE A 193 -2.53 11.36 1.68
C PHE A 193 -1.42 12.41 1.54
N GLY A 194 -1.61 13.58 2.14
CA GLY A 194 -0.63 14.68 2.11
C GLY A 194 -1.20 15.95 1.53
N GLN A 195 -0.35 16.81 1.00
CA GLN A 195 -0.71 18.13 0.49
C GLN A 195 -0.83 18.13 -1.05
N PRO A 196 -1.68 19.03 -1.61
CA PRO A 196 -2.71 19.88 -1.00
C PRO A 196 -4.06 19.19 -0.82
N GLU A 197 -5.03 19.91 -0.25
CA GLU A 197 -6.37 19.39 0.09
C GLU A 197 -7.18 18.91 -1.13
N ASP A 198 -6.93 19.45 -2.33
CA ASP A 198 -7.57 19.02 -3.58
C ASP A 198 -6.93 17.77 -4.21
N SER A 199 -5.87 17.24 -3.59
CA SER A 199 -5.16 16.06 -4.12
C SER A 199 -6.06 14.84 -4.30
N SER A 200 -7.03 14.64 -3.40
CA SER A 200 -7.97 13.53 -3.49
C SER A 200 -8.76 13.54 -4.79
N GLN A 201 -9.26 14.71 -5.21
CA GLN A 201 -9.98 14.84 -6.48
C GLN A 201 -9.09 14.51 -7.68
N ARG A 202 -7.85 14.98 -7.69
CA ARG A 202 -6.88 14.73 -8.77
C ARG A 202 -6.48 13.26 -8.85
N PHE A 203 -6.30 12.59 -7.69
CA PHE A 203 -6.07 11.15 -7.66
C PHE A 203 -7.25 10.35 -8.18
N LYS A 204 -8.49 10.72 -7.78
CA LYS A 204 -9.71 10.07 -8.29
C LYS A 204 -9.91 10.28 -9.80
N GLN A 205 -9.44 11.40 -10.34
CA GLN A 205 -9.42 11.64 -11.79
C GLN A 205 -8.38 10.77 -12.50
N ALA A 206 -7.22 10.55 -11.88
CA ALA A 206 -6.17 9.69 -12.43
C ALA A 206 -6.54 8.19 -12.38
N ASN A 207 -7.13 7.76 -11.28
CA ASN A 207 -7.69 6.42 -11.12
C ASN A 207 -8.80 6.45 -10.04
N PRO A 208 -10.08 6.23 -10.41
CA PRO A 208 -11.21 6.28 -9.46
C PRO A 208 -11.13 5.25 -8.32
N GLU A 209 -10.44 4.13 -8.53
CA GLU A 209 -10.29 3.07 -7.53
C GLU A 209 -9.19 3.36 -6.51
N LEU A 210 -8.29 4.32 -6.81
CA LEU A 210 -7.22 4.69 -5.89
C LEU A 210 -7.79 5.31 -4.62
N ARG A 211 -7.49 4.73 -3.47
CA ARG A 211 -8.01 5.21 -2.18
C ARG A 211 -7.31 6.49 -1.77
N THR A 212 -8.12 7.47 -1.41
CA THR A 212 -7.68 8.80 -0.98
C THR A 212 -8.09 9.07 0.45
N THR A 213 -7.45 10.04 1.09
CA THR A 213 -7.52 10.24 2.53
C THR A 213 -7.79 11.69 2.90
N GLU A 214 -8.77 11.91 3.78
CA GLU A 214 -8.96 13.18 4.47
C GLU A 214 -7.97 13.27 5.63
N VAL A 215 -7.32 14.42 5.75
CA VAL A 215 -6.30 14.72 6.77
C VAL A 215 -6.73 15.88 7.67
N LYS A 216 -5.89 16.26 8.66
CA LYS A 216 -6.15 17.37 9.60
C LYS A 216 -7.44 17.20 10.44
N ILE A 217 -7.70 15.96 10.83
CA ILE A 217 -8.86 15.60 11.66
C ILE A 217 -8.36 15.44 13.10
N TYR A 218 -8.67 16.42 13.96
CA TYR A 218 -8.11 16.49 15.32
C TYR A 218 -9.15 16.34 16.43
N ASP A 219 -10.43 16.30 16.09
CA ASP A 219 -11.57 16.19 17.00
C ASP A 219 -12.81 15.64 16.31
N SER A 220 -13.87 15.42 17.08
CA SER A 220 -15.15 14.86 16.61
C SER A 220 -15.88 15.75 15.61
N GLU A 221 -15.69 17.08 15.67
CA GLU A 221 -16.34 18.00 14.71
C GLU A 221 -15.67 17.85 13.33
N HIS A 222 -14.33 17.89 13.27
CA HIS A 222 -13.58 17.62 12.04
C HIS A 222 -13.89 16.22 11.51
N PHE A 223 -13.98 15.23 12.40
CA PHE A 223 -14.31 13.85 12.02
C PHE A 223 -15.69 13.75 11.37
N SER A 224 -16.71 14.36 11.97
CA SER A 224 -18.08 14.38 11.42
C SER A 224 -18.17 15.04 10.05
N ARG A 225 -17.37 16.08 9.81
CA ARG A 225 -17.25 16.71 8.47
C ARG A 225 -16.59 15.79 7.48
N ALA A 226 -15.46 15.17 7.86
CA ALA A 226 -14.69 14.26 7.02
C ALA A 226 -15.47 13.00 6.62
N LEU A 227 -16.36 12.51 7.48
CA LEU A 227 -17.28 11.41 7.15
C LEU A 227 -18.17 11.72 5.94
N LYS A 228 -18.52 12.99 5.73
CA LYS A 228 -19.38 13.43 4.61
C LYS A 228 -18.61 13.63 3.31
N ASN A 229 -17.28 13.64 3.32
CA ASN A 229 -16.47 13.80 2.10
C ASN A 229 -16.54 12.52 1.24
N PRO A 230 -17.16 12.57 0.05
CA PRO A 230 -17.31 11.39 -0.81
C PRO A 230 -15.98 10.95 -1.44
N LEU A 231 -14.98 11.83 -1.48
CA LEU A 231 -13.67 11.53 -2.03
C LEU A 231 -12.76 10.81 -1.03
N ALA A 232 -13.04 10.88 0.28
CA ALA A 232 -12.20 10.26 1.29
C ALA A 232 -12.61 8.82 1.55
N ASP A 233 -11.78 7.86 1.18
CA ASP A 233 -11.92 6.45 1.53
C ASP A 233 -11.31 6.15 2.91
N CYS A 234 -10.32 6.96 3.30
CA CYS A 234 -9.61 6.87 4.58
C CYS A 234 -9.66 8.20 5.32
N LEU A 235 -9.58 8.15 6.65
CA LEU A 235 -9.48 9.30 7.55
C LEU A 235 -8.18 9.18 8.35
N TRP A 236 -7.31 10.20 8.26
CA TRP A 236 -6.04 10.28 8.97
C TRP A 236 -6.20 11.21 10.17
N VAL A 237 -6.34 10.62 11.36
CA VAL A 237 -6.79 11.35 12.54
C VAL A 237 -5.69 11.57 13.57
N GLY A 238 -5.71 12.73 14.23
CA GLY A 238 -4.83 13.12 15.32
C GLY A 238 -5.48 13.01 16.71
N PHE A 239 -6.56 12.25 16.86
CA PHE A 239 -7.29 12.00 18.11
C PHE A 239 -7.85 10.58 18.12
N ILE A 240 -8.38 10.11 19.26
CA ILE A 240 -9.03 8.79 19.36
C ILE A 240 -10.54 8.97 19.21
N PRO A 241 -11.14 8.55 18.10
CA PRO A 241 -12.60 8.57 17.95
C PRO A 241 -13.27 7.59 18.91
N SER A 242 -14.50 7.92 19.32
CA SER A 242 -15.36 7.02 20.10
C SER A 242 -15.74 5.76 19.29
N ARG A 243 -16.23 4.73 19.98
CA ARG A 243 -16.72 3.52 19.31
C ARG A 243 -17.88 3.80 18.35
N ASP A 244 -18.76 4.75 18.70
CA ASP A 244 -19.90 5.13 17.87
C ASP A 244 -19.44 5.85 16.59
N GLU A 245 -18.47 6.76 16.69
CA GLU A 245 -17.84 7.41 15.55
C GLU A 245 -17.17 6.39 14.64
N MET A 246 -16.44 5.43 15.20
CA MET A 246 -15.83 4.33 14.45
C MET A 246 -16.88 3.43 13.79
N ALA A 247 -17.98 3.11 14.48
CA ALA A 247 -19.08 2.35 13.91
C ALA A 247 -19.72 3.10 12.72
N HIS A 248 -19.94 4.41 12.87
CA HIS A 248 -20.48 5.25 11.79
C HIS A 248 -19.52 5.30 10.58
N ALA A 249 -18.20 5.50 10.80
CA ALA A 249 -17.23 5.45 9.71
C ALA A 249 -17.30 4.12 8.92
N ARG A 250 -17.48 3.00 9.63
CA ARG A 250 -17.61 1.67 8.99
C ARG A 250 -18.89 1.54 8.16
N THR A 251 -20.02 2.07 8.62
CA THR A 251 -21.27 2.04 7.81
C THR A 251 -21.10 2.79 6.50
N LEU A 252 -20.23 3.80 6.47
CA LEU A 252 -19.87 4.55 5.27
C LEU A 252 -18.72 3.94 4.47
N GLY A 253 -18.19 2.78 4.90
CA GLY A 253 -17.09 2.08 4.26
C GLY A 253 -15.73 2.75 4.40
N LYS A 254 -15.58 3.73 5.31
CA LYS A 254 -14.34 4.48 5.52
C LYS A 254 -13.42 3.76 6.51
N GLN A 255 -12.10 3.88 6.29
CA GLN A 255 -11.07 3.40 7.20
C GLN A 255 -10.52 4.57 8.03
N VAL A 256 -10.18 4.31 9.29
CA VAL A 256 -9.69 5.34 10.22
C VAL A 256 -8.31 4.96 10.74
N TRP A 257 -7.32 5.81 10.46
CA TRP A 257 -5.91 5.61 10.76
C TRP A 257 -5.40 6.66 11.74
N LEU A 258 -4.83 6.19 12.85
CA LEU A 258 -4.31 7.07 13.89
C LEU A 258 -2.90 7.55 13.57
N SER A 259 -2.68 8.86 13.68
CA SER A 259 -1.37 9.52 13.56
C SER A 259 -0.95 10.29 14.82
N LEU A 260 -1.62 10.03 15.93
CA LEU A 260 -1.33 10.70 17.20
C LEU A 260 -0.05 10.16 17.85
N HIS A 261 0.85 11.05 18.25
CA HIS A 261 2.10 10.72 18.96
C HIS A 261 2.98 9.68 18.24
N ILE A 262 3.09 9.74 16.91
CA ILE A 262 3.83 8.80 16.07
C ILE A 262 5.25 8.52 16.60
N GLY A 263 5.98 9.56 17.01
CA GLY A 263 7.36 9.47 17.50
C GLY A 263 7.51 8.98 18.95
N ALA A 264 6.42 8.92 19.72
CA ALA A 264 6.45 8.59 21.15
C ALA A 264 5.98 7.17 21.43
N LYS A 265 6.60 6.52 22.43
CA LYS A 265 6.15 5.22 22.94
C LYS A 265 5.01 5.44 23.94
N ARG A 266 3.78 5.47 23.44
CA ARG A 266 2.56 5.75 24.20
C ARG A 266 1.63 4.54 24.21
N VAL A 267 1.86 3.64 25.19
CA VAL A 267 1.07 2.40 25.36
C VAL A 267 -0.41 2.70 25.64
N ASP A 268 -0.68 3.78 26.37
CA ASP A 268 -2.03 4.27 26.66
C ASP A 268 -2.80 4.65 25.37
N ILE A 269 -2.13 5.29 24.42
CA ILE A 269 -2.71 5.63 23.10
C ILE A 269 -2.95 4.37 22.27
N TRP A 270 -2.01 3.41 22.29
CA TRP A 270 -2.18 2.14 21.57
C TRP A 270 -3.38 1.36 22.09
N ASP A 271 -3.54 1.30 23.43
CA ASP A 271 -4.67 0.60 24.07
C ASP A 271 -6.01 1.30 23.79
N GLN A 272 -6.05 2.62 23.82
CA GLN A 272 -7.24 3.39 23.43
C GLN A 272 -7.64 3.17 21.98
N ALA A 273 -6.66 3.18 21.04
CA ALA A 273 -6.92 2.93 19.62
C ALA A 273 -7.46 1.51 19.39
N ARG A 274 -6.90 0.51 20.09
CA ARG A 274 -7.39 -0.88 20.07
C ARG A 274 -8.80 -0.97 20.65
N ALA A 275 -9.05 -0.34 21.80
CA ALA A 275 -10.36 -0.31 22.44
C ALA A 275 -11.42 0.40 21.59
N SER A 276 -11.05 1.44 20.85
CA SER A 276 -11.89 2.15 19.89
C SER A 276 -12.08 1.39 18.57
N GLN A 277 -11.36 0.28 18.38
CA GLN A 277 -11.39 -0.54 17.18
C GLN A 277 -10.97 0.22 15.90
N MET A 278 -9.95 1.06 15.97
CA MET A 278 -9.41 1.75 14.82
C MET A 278 -8.87 0.76 13.78
N ASP A 279 -8.85 1.14 12.50
CA ASP A 279 -8.33 0.28 11.44
C ASP A 279 -6.81 0.15 11.49
N GLY A 280 -6.09 1.18 11.97
CA GLY A 280 -4.65 1.10 12.16
C GLY A 280 -4.03 2.30 12.88
N ILE A 281 -2.75 2.13 13.22
CA ILE A 281 -1.92 3.11 13.94
C ILE A 281 -0.61 3.31 13.20
N CYS A 282 -0.26 4.56 12.91
CA CYS A 282 1.06 4.94 12.43
C CYS A 282 1.99 5.22 13.61
N THR A 283 3.14 4.55 13.70
CA THR A 283 4.05 4.71 14.84
C THR A 283 5.50 4.35 14.50
N ASN A 284 6.45 5.01 15.18
CA ASN A 284 7.86 4.63 15.16
C ASN A 284 8.15 3.35 16.01
N TRP A 285 7.16 2.84 16.75
CA TRP A 285 7.30 1.76 17.72
C TRP A 285 6.40 0.54 17.40
N PRO A 286 6.31 0.09 16.14
CA PRO A 286 5.33 -0.94 15.78
C PRO A 286 5.61 -2.30 16.42
N LEU A 287 6.87 -2.66 16.65
CA LEU A 287 7.23 -3.93 17.29
C LEU A 287 6.88 -3.93 18.77
N GLU A 288 7.17 -2.83 19.48
CA GLU A 288 6.84 -2.65 20.88
C GLU A 288 5.32 -2.62 21.10
N CYS A 289 4.59 -1.97 20.22
CA CYS A 289 3.13 -1.96 20.23
C CYS A 289 2.57 -3.38 20.09
N ARG A 290 3.04 -4.14 19.09
CA ARG A 290 2.66 -5.55 18.90
C ARG A 290 2.99 -6.44 20.10
N LEU A 291 4.19 -6.27 20.67
CA LEU A 291 4.60 -7.03 21.84
C LEU A 291 3.77 -6.70 23.09
N HIS A 292 3.41 -5.43 23.27
CA HIS A 292 2.53 -4.98 24.35
C HIS A 292 1.17 -5.65 24.27
N TRP A 293 0.51 -5.62 23.11
CA TRP A 293 -0.80 -6.26 22.94
C TRP A 293 -0.75 -7.77 23.11
N ARG A 294 0.26 -8.45 22.56
CA ARG A 294 0.43 -9.90 22.75
C ARG A 294 0.58 -10.30 24.23
N LYS A 295 1.28 -9.49 25.02
CA LYS A 295 1.40 -9.73 26.48
C LYS A 295 0.05 -9.56 27.18
N GLN A 296 -0.73 -8.55 26.83
CA GLN A 296 -2.07 -8.36 27.37
C GLN A 296 -2.96 -9.57 27.06
N ASP A 297 -2.99 -10.04 25.82
CA ASP A 297 -3.81 -11.17 25.40
C ASP A 297 -3.38 -12.48 26.11
N SER A 298 -2.08 -12.70 26.28
CA SER A 298 -1.57 -13.86 27.02
C SER A 298 -1.96 -13.83 28.50
N ASN A 299 -1.94 -12.65 29.13
CA ASN A 299 -2.36 -12.50 30.52
C ASN A 299 -3.87 -12.72 30.69
N LEU A 300 -4.69 -12.24 29.75
CA LEU A 300 -6.13 -12.49 29.74
C LEU A 300 -6.44 -13.98 29.58
N ALA A 301 -5.76 -14.68 28.68
CA ALA A 301 -5.93 -16.12 28.47
C ALA A 301 -5.56 -16.93 29.72
N ASN A 302 -4.47 -16.57 30.39
CA ASN A 302 -4.03 -17.25 31.64
C ASN A 302 -4.95 -16.95 32.83
N GLY A 303 -5.51 -15.73 32.93
CA GLY A 303 -6.43 -15.36 34.01
C GLY A 303 -7.81 -16.03 33.88
N VAL A 304 -8.24 -16.43 32.71
CA VAL A 304 -9.48 -17.18 32.46
C VAL A 304 -9.33 -18.66 32.92
N ASN A 305 -8.13 -19.22 32.82
CA ASN A 305 -7.85 -20.61 33.21
C ASN A 305 -7.66 -20.81 34.75
N GLN A 306 -7.68 -19.73 35.54
CA GLN A 306 -7.53 -19.77 37.00
C GLN A 306 -8.84 -19.52 37.75
N ARG A 307 -9.96 -19.41 37.08
CA ARG A 307 -11.32 -19.31 37.66
C ARG A 307 -12.15 -20.52 37.26
#